data_9213ef8ec5cec7365bdfa22477e82009
#
_entry.id   9213ef8ec5cec7365bdfa22477e82009
#
_cell.length_a   1.000
_cell.length_b   1.000
_cell.length_c   1.000
_cell.angle_alpha   90.00
_cell.angle_beta   90.00
_cell.angle_gamma   90.00
#
_symmetry.space_group_name_H-M   'P 1'
#
loop_
_entity.id
_entity.type
_entity.pdbx_description
1 polymer ?
#
loop_
_entity_poly.entity_id
_entity_poly.type
_entity_poly.pdbx_seq_one_letter_code
_entity_poly.pdbx_strand_id
1 'polypeptide(L)'
;MAEKKRPNVVLIMTDNQPADLLGCYGNQEMRSPRLDQMAAEGIRFDNAYCPNAMCSPSRASVWTGRMPSQHGVHTWLDDRLMDQWPAGWNAVAEFDTLPEILKRAGYATAMIGKYHLGALAEAQNGIDHWITMARGHTLDFHGNEMTVNGESFVYDGHSVDFFTEQAVQYIDARAAQPDEPFLLLLPYNGPYGHWPSIKGRAEHRFGDLYDETPMHSVPREGISKEAIALYEMNKEFMSSKKGGPDFSALLQIPNDLTSLRNYYSQMSLIDDGVGQVLDALARGGLEGDTVVIFTADHGFSLGHHGFWGHGQATWPSNMFRIAYNIPLIVRAPGAIGPDRSSERLVGSMDLYSTILEYLGLFEETDMADVPARSFAPELAGETFDWDDVVFLEQEESRAIRTTEWLYVKRFKGSGAYPLEDDLYDLNADADERRNLAGDEGYAAIERELATRLDAYFDRYADPRFDLWRGGSAKSNASRPWLWKDAWGPDW
;
A
#
# COMPACT_ATOMS: atom_id res chain seq x y z
N MET A 1 37.76 12.05 -10.43
CA MET A 1 37.24 11.25 -9.30
C MET A 1 36.51 10.11 -9.93
N ALA A 2 36.70 8.86 -9.48
CA ALA A 2 35.83 7.76 -9.97
C ALA A 2 34.40 8.10 -9.58
N GLU A 3 33.46 7.99 -10.52
CA GLU A 3 32.04 8.18 -10.27
C GLU A 3 31.64 7.16 -9.20
N LYS A 4 31.02 7.61 -8.10
CA LYS A 4 30.61 6.71 -7.02
C LYS A 4 29.55 5.79 -7.58
N LYS A 5 29.81 4.48 -7.53
CA LYS A 5 28.86 3.46 -7.96
C LYS A 5 27.51 3.66 -7.23
N ARG A 6 26.42 3.76 -7.98
CA ARG A 6 25.07 3.84 -7.41
C ARG A 6 24.70 2.49 -6.80
N PRO A 7 24.07 2.45 -5.61
CA PRO A 7 23.65 1.20 -4.98
C PRO A 7 22.48 0.55 -5.72
N ASN A 8 22.35 -0.77 -5.56
CA ASN A 8 21.14 -1.48 -5.96
C ASN A 8 19.95 -1.08 -5.07
N VAL A 9 18.76 -1.24 -5.59
CA VAL A 9 17.51 -1.00 -4.86
C VAL A 9 16.64 -2.25 -4.89
N VAL A 10 16.24 -2.74 -3.73
CA VAL A 10 15.23 -3.80 -3.57
C VAL A 10 14.05 -3.20 -2.80
N LEU A 11 12.91 -3.05 -3.45
CA LEU A 11 11.66 -2.58 -2.83
C LEU A 11 10.70 -3.77 -2.69
N ILE A 12 10.53 -4.23 -1.47
CA ILE A 12 9.59 -5.30 -1.11
C ILE A 12 8.32 -4.65 -0.59
N MET A 13 7.18 -4.99 -1.18
CA MET A 13 5.87 -4.46 -0.81
C MET A 13 4.90 -5.61 -0.55
N THR A 14 4.23 -5.61 0.58
CA THR A 14 3.14 -6.53 0.88
C THR A 14 1.78 -5.95 0.51
N ASP A 15 0.75 -6.77 0.52
CA ASP A 15 -0.63 -6.40 0.21
C ASP A 15 -1.52 -6.56 1.44
N ASN A 16 -2.22 -5.51 1.84
CA ASN A 16 -3.13 -5.50 2.99
C ASN A 16 -2.42 -5.72 4.35
N GLN A 17 -1.34 -5.02 4.64
CA GLN A 17 -0.59 -5.23 5.89
C GLN A 17 -0.47 -3.95 6.74
N PRO A 18 -1.11 -3.87 7.92
CA PRO A 18 -0.87 -2.79 8.87
C PRO A 18 0.49 -2.94 9.55
N ALA A 19 1.06 -1.81 10.00
CA ALA A 19 2.37 -1.79 10.65
C ALA A 19 2.40 -2.63 11.94
N ASP A 20 1.38 -2.49 12.78
CA ASP A 20 1.27 -3.15 14.09
C ASP A 20 1.07 -4.68 14.02
N LEU A 21 1.02 -5.24 12.81
CA LEU A 21 1.05 -6.68 12.62
C LEU A 21 2.42 -7.30 12.95
N LEU A 22 3.54 -6.58 12.75
CA LEU A 22 4.89 -7.15 12.88
C LEU A 22 5.43 -7.12 14.31
N GLY A 23 6.32 -8.06 14.64
CA GLY A 23 6.99 -8.15 15.93
C GLY A 23 7.79 -6.89 16.27
N CYS A 24 8.57 -6.36 15.32
CA CYS A 24 9.33 -5.11 15.48
C CYS A 24 8.46 -3.86 15.70
N TYR A 25 7.16 -3.92 15.41
CA TYR A 25 6.16 -2.88 15.75
C TYR A 25 5.37 -3.21 17.02
N GLY A 26 5.75 -4.23 17.78
CA GLY A 26 5.20 -4.54 19.09
C GLY A 26 4.23 -5.72 19.17
N ASN A 27 3.91 -6.39 18.06
CA ASN A 27 3.03 -7.56 18.08
C ASN A 27 3.74 -8.78 18.66
N GLN A 28 3.31 -9.22 19.85
CA GLN A 28 3.93 -10.33 20.59
C GLN A 28 3.51 -11.71 20.05
N GLU A 29 2.44 -11.80 19.27
CA GLU A 29 1.94 -13.05 18.74
C GLU A 29 2.46 -13.35 17.33
N MET A 30 2.88 -12.30 16.59
CA MET A 30 3.42 -12.45 15.24
C MET A 30 4.81 -13.13 15.26
N ARG A 31 5.03 -14.02 14.29
CA ARG A 31 6.31 -14.66 14.03
C ARG A 31 6.92 -14.08 12.75
N SER A 32 7.71 -13.01 12.93
CA SER A 32 8.38 -12.26 11.83
C SER A 32 9.89 -12.06 12.10
N PRO A 33 10.67 -13.12 12.41
CA PRO A 33 12.04 -12.95 12.86
C PRO A 33 12.98 -12.32 11.84
N ARG A 34 12.71 -12.46 10.53
CA ARG A 34 13.56 -11.91 9.46
C ARG A 34 13.31 -10.43 9.27
N LEU A 35 12.07 -9.98 9.36
CA LEU A 35 11.71 -8.56 9.35
C LEU A 35 12.14 -7.86 10.65
N ASP A 36 12.03 -8.54 11.79
CA ASP A 36 12.53 -8.03 13.07
C ASP A 36 14.06 -7.85 13.02
N GLN A 37 14.79 -8.80 12.40
CA GLN A 37 16.22 -8.67 12.14
C GLN A 37 16.50 -7.50 11.19
N MET A 38 15.76 -7.38 10.08
CA MET A 38 15.95 -6.30 9.11
C MET A 38 15.76 -4.92 9.78
N ALA A 39 14.77 -4.78 10.68
CA ALA A 39 14.55 -3.57 11.46
C ALA A 39 15.72 -3.27 12.41
N ALA A 40 16.24 -4.29 13.09
CA ALA A 40 17.41 -4.16 13.98
C ALA A 40 18.71 -3.81 13.23
N GLU A 41 18.82 -4.17 11.95
CA GLU A 41 19.97 -3.87 11.09
C GLU A 41 19.85 -2.56 10.30
N GLY A 42 18.74 -1.83 10.44
CA GLY A 42 18.44 -0.61 9.69
C GLY A 42 17.69 0.44 10.49
N ILE A 43 16.75 1.10 9.81
CA ILE A 43 15.83 2.08 10.40
C ILE A 43 14.38 1.67 10.16
N ARG A 44 13.56 1.74 11.21
CA ARG A 44 12.12 1.55 11.19
C ARG A 44 11.41 2.89 11.35
N PHE A 45 10.38 3.12 10.55
CA PHE A 45 9.50 4.29 10.67
C PHE A 45 8.19 3.87 11.36
N ASP A 46 7.88 4.48 12.51
CA ASP A 46 6.70 4.12 13.30
C ASP A 46 5.41 4.72 12.72
N ASN A 47 5.53 5.80 11.97
CA ASN A 47 4.43 6.58 11.43
C ASN A 47 4.51 6.73 9.89
N ALA A 48 4.60 5.60 9.19
CA ALA A 48 4.48 5.57 7.73
C ALA A 48 3.01 5.32 7.31
N TYR A 49 2.51 6.11 6.35
CA TYR A 49 1.12 6.06 5.90
C TYR A 49 1.01 5.93 4.39
N CYS A 50 0.06 5.12 3.91
CA CYS A 50 -0.31 5.14 2.50
C CYS A 50 -1.26 6.31 2.21
N PRO A 51 -1.20 6.94 1.02
CA PRO A 51 -2.10 8.05 0.68
C PRO A 51 -3.54 7.62 0.42
N ASN A 52 -3.73 6.33 0.08
CA ASN A 52 -5.03 5.72 -0.16
C ASN A 52 -4.97 4.25 0.29
N ALA A 53 -5.96 3.81 1.07
CA ALA A 53 -5.99 2.45 1.59
C ALA A 53 -6.65 1.46 0.62
N MET A 54 -6.12 1.40 -0.62
CA MET A 54 -6.45 0.40 -1.64
C MET A 54 -5.25 0.13 -2.54
N CYS A 55 -5.17 -1.09 -3.09
CA CYS A 55 -4.01 -1.58 -3.83
C CYS A 55 -3.60 -0.68 -5.00
N SER A 56 -4.46 -0.52 -6.03
CA SER A 56 -4.08 0.21 -7.25
C SER A 56 -3.75 1.68 -7.01
N PRO A 57 -4.53 2.49 -6.27
CA PRO A 57 -4.18 3.88 -6.03
C PRO A 57 -2.92 4.05 -5.20
N SER A 58 -2.71 3.23 -4.16
CA SER A 58 -1.48 3.30 -3.37
C SER A 58 -0.25 2.95 -4.19
N ARG A 59 -0.32 1.89 -5.01
CA ARG A 59 0.77 1.50 -5.93
C ARG A 59 1.06 2.60 -6.94
N ALA A 60 0.03 3.21 -7.54
CA ALA A 60 0.19 4.37 -8.42
C ALA A 60 0.92 5.52 -7.73
N SER A 61 0.55 5.82 -6.47
CA SER A 61 1.19 6.87 -5.68
C SER A 61 2.66 6.59 -5.37
N VAL A 62 3.01 5.35 -5.00
CA VAL A 62 4.42 4.96 -4.77
C VAL A 62 5.26 5.07 -6.04
N TRP A 63 4.70 4.72 -7.21
CA TRP A 63 5.44 4.74 -8.48
C TRP A 63 5.60 6.14 -9.07
N THR A 64 4.72 7.09 -8.74
CA THR A 64 4.66 8.42 -9.35
C THR A 64 4.90 9.58 -8.38
N GLY A 65 4.91 9.32 -7.08
CA GLY A 65 4.96 10.38 -6.05
C GLY A 65 3.71 11.26 -5.98
N ARG A 66 2.56 10.81 -6.53
CA ARG A 66 1.34 11.61 -6.71
C ARG A 66 0.14 11.06 -5.96
N MET A 67 -0.85 11.94 -5.72
CA MET A 67 -2.13 11.59 -5.07
C MET A 67 -3.14 11.01 -6.08
N PRO A 68 -4.17 10.27 -5.60
CA PRO A 68 -5.27 9.79 -6.44
C PRO A 68 -5.91 10.87 -7.31
N SER A 69 -6.14 12.07 -6.77
CA SER A 69 -6.66 13.22 -7.52
C SER A 69 -5.71 13.79 -8.59
N GLN A 70 -4.45 13.29 -8.66
CA GLN A 70 -3.51 13.65 -9.72
C GLN A 70 -3.37 12.55 -10.76
N HIS A 71 -3.28 11.28 -10.34
CA HIS A 71 -3.08 10.18 -11.28
C HIS A 71 -4.40 9.52 -11.74
N GLY A 72 -5.54 9.85 -11.15
CA GLY A 72 -6.87 9.39 -11.57
C GLY A 72 -7.26 7.99 -11.11
N VAL A 73 -6.42 7.29 -10.38
CA VAL A 73 -6.71 5.96 -9.83
C VAL A 73 -7.21 6.12 -8.40
N HIS A 74 -8.52 6.11 -8.18
CA HIS A 74 -9.14 6.37 -6.88
C HIS A 74 -9.49 5.11 -6.10
N THR A 75 -9.70 4.00 -6.83
CA THR A 75 -10.05 2.69 -6.27
C THR A 75 -9.26 1.61 -6.97
N TRP A 76 -9.41 0.35 -6.54
CA TRP A 76 -8.78 -0.77 -7.21
C TRP A 76 -9.28 -0.92 -8.67
N LEU A 77 -8.41 -1.40 -9.52
CA LEU A 77 -8.73 -1.73 -10.89
C LEU A 77 -9.38 -3.13 -10.93
N ASP A 78 -10.65 -3.18 -11.33
CA ASP A 78 -11.39 -4.45 -11.44
C ASP A 78 -10.93 -5.21 -12.67
N ASP A 79 -10.06 -6.19 -12.50
CA ASP A 79 -9.50 -7.02 -13.56
C ASP A 79 -10.52 -7.89 -14.29
N ARG A 80 -11.73 -8.05 -13.75
CA ARG A 80 -12.86 -8.70 -14.45
C ARG A 80 -13.38 -7.84 -15.62
N LEU A 81 -13.01 -6.58 -15.66
CA LEU A 81 -13.37 -5.60 -16.66
C LEU A 81 -12.16 -5.21 -17.54
N MET A 82 -11.07 -5.96 -17.50
CA MET A 82 -9.84 -5.66 -18.27
C MET A 82 -10.08 -5.59 -19.78
N ASP A 83 -11.02 -6.36 -20.32
CA ASP A 83 -11.38 -6.31 -21.73
C ASP A 83 -11.96 -4.96 -22.19
N GLN A 84 -12.33 -4.09 -21.25
CA GLN A 84 -12.80 -2.73 -21.52
C GLN A 84 -11.66 -1.74 -21.71
N TRP A 85 -10.43 -2.08 -21.34
CA TRP A 85 -9.26 -1.25 -21.53
C TRP A 85 -8.58 -1.56 -22.88
N PRO A 86 -7.95 -0.56 -23.50
CA PRO A 86 -7.12 -0.80 -24.67
C PRO A 86 -6.01 -1.81 -24.39
N ALA A 87 -5.59 -2.55 -25.40
CA ALA A 87 -4.42 -3.43 -25.28
C ALA A 87 -3.20 -2.61 -24.83
N GLY A 88 -2.44 -3.15 -23.88
CA GLY A 88 -1.28 -2.47 -23.31
C GLY A 88 -1.59 -1.28 -22.38
N TRP A 89 -2.86 -1.06 -22.00
CA TRP A 89 -3.25 0.07 -21.16
C TRP A 89 -2.55 0.04 -19.79
N ASN A 90 -2.11 1.22 -19.38
CA ASN A 90 -1.41 1.45 -18.10
C ASN A 90 -1.99 2.71 -17.45
N ALA A 91 -2.41 2.59 -16.20
CA ALA A 91 -3.07 3.67 -15.46
C ALA A 91 -2.16 4.89 -15.18
N VAL A 92 -0.84 4.71 -15.25
CA VAL A 92 0.16 5.75 -14.94
C VAL A 92 1.08 6.08 -16.10
N ALA A 93 0.69 5.68 -17.33
CA ALA A 93 1.52 5.83 -18.54
C ALA A 93 1.90 7.28 -18.90
N GLU A 94 1.14 8.29 -18.42
CA GLU A 94 1.44 9.71 -18.66
C GLU A 94 2.43 10.31 -17.66
N PHE A 95 2.87 9.56 -16.65
CA PHE A 95 3.79 10.04 -15.62
C PHE A 95 5.15 9.38 -15.74
N ASP A 96 6.20 10.12 -15.40
CA ASP A 96 7.52 9.54 -15.15
C ASP A 96 7.47 8.68 -13.89
N THR A 97 7.54 7.38 -14.06
CA THR A 97 7.52 6.43 -12.94
C THR A 97 8.93 6.17 -12.40
N LEU A 98 9.02 5.82 -11.12
CA LEU A 98 10.29 5.49 -10.48
C LEU A 98 11.13 4.48 -11.29
N PRO A 99 10.58 3.33 -11.76
CA PRO A 99 11.40 2.39 -12.53
C PRO A 99 11.82 2.93 -13.90
N GLU A 100 11.04 3.76 -14.57
CA GLU A 100 11.46 4.40 -15.83
C GLU A 100 12.63 5.36 -15.62
N ILE A 101 12.61 6.14 -14.54
CA ILE A 101 13.70 7.05 -14.21
C ILE A 101 14.98 6.26 -13.92
N LEU A 102 14.89 5.19 -13.10
CA LEU A 102 16.04 4.36 -12.78
C LEU A 102 16.57 3.64 -14.04
N LYS A 103 15.69 3.18 -14.92
CA LYS A 103 16.13 2.60 -16.22
C LYS A 103 16.90 3.62 -17.05
N ARG A 104 16.40 4.85 -17.19
CA ARG A 104 17.12 5.93 -17.89
C ARG A 104 18.47 6.24 -17.25
N ALA A 105 18.59 6.03 -15.93
CA ALA A 105 19.83 6.18 -15.18
C ALA A 105 20.77 4.96 -15.26
N GLY A 106 20.45 3.96 -16.06
CA GLY A 106 21.29 2.79 -16.33
C GLY A 106 21.10 1.60 -15.40
N TYR A 107 19.97 1.55 -14.65
CA TYR A 107 19.63 0.38 -13.85
C TYR A 107 19.03 -0.73 -14.71
N ALA A 108 19.41 -1.97 -14.45
CA ALA A 108 18.60 -3.13 -14.84
C ALA A 108 17.34 -3.17 -13.97
N THR A 109 16.16 -3.31 -14.57
CA THR A 109 14.89 -3.17 -13.85
C THR A 109 14.11 -4.48 -13.86
N ALA A 110 13.63 -4.90 -12.69
CA ALA A 110 12.80 -6.09 -12.53
C ALA A 110 11.56 -5.81 -11.70
N MET A 111 10.43 -6.41 -12.09
CA MET A 111 9.19 -6.47 -11.33
C MET A 111 8.79 -7.94 -11.18
N ILE A 112 8.69 -8.42 -9.94
CA ILE A 112 8.37 -9.81 -9.62
C ILE A 112 7.25 -9.80 -8.57
N GLY A 113 6.00 -9.98 -9.00
CA GLY A 113 4.84 -9.98 -8.10
C GLY A 113 3.61 -9.31 -8.65
N LYS A 114 2.78 -8.74 -7.77
CA LYS A 114 1.50 -8.10 -8.10
C LYS A 114 1.68 -6.69 -8.65
N TYR A 115 1.39 -6.48 -9.93
CA TYR A 115 1.46 -5.15 -10.56
C TYR A 115 0.22 -4.28 -10.28
N HIS A 116 -0.95 -4.69 -10.71
CA HIS A 116 -2.27 -4.09 -10.48
C HIS A 116 -2.45 -2.63 -10.92
N LEU A 117 -1.76 -2.20 -12.00
CA LEU A 117 -1.87 -0.86 -12.58
C LEU A 117 -2.23 -0.86 -14.08
N GLY A 118 -2.64 -2.00 -14.64
CA GLY A 118 -3.04 -2.09 -16.04
C GLY A 118 -2.79 -3.45 -16.66
N ALA A 119 -2.44 -3.48 -17.94
CA ALA A 119 -2.15 -4.70 -18.68
C ALA A 119 -1.00 -5.48 -18.04
N LEU A 120 -1.14 -6.81 -17.98
CA LEU A 120 -0.26 -7.71 -17.24
C LEU A 120 0.58 -8.60 -18.14
N ALA A 121 0.17 -8.79 -19.40
CA ALA A 121 0.84 -9.68 -20.33
C ALA A 121 2.21 -9.14 -20.82
N GLU A 122 2.40 -7.83 -20.83
CA GLU A 122 3.59 -7.17 -21.33
C GLU A 122 4.22 -6.29 -20.26
N ALA A 123 5.54 -6.16 -20.30
CA ALA A 123 6.30 -5.31 -19.40
C ALA A 123 5.87 -3.83 -19.54
N GLN A 124 5.73 -3.15 -18.41
CA GLN A 124 5.28 -1.77 -18.32
C GLN A 124 6.38 -0.90 -17.63
N ASN A 125 6.26 0.41 -17.76
CA ASN A 125 7.03 1.40 -16.99
C ASN A 125 8.56 1.17 -17.01
N GLY A 126 9.10 0.80 -18.16
CA GLY A 126 10.55 0.62 -18.31
C GLY A 126 11.14 -0.61 -17.62
N ILE A 127 10.33 -1.58 -17.24
CA ILE A 127 10.81 -2.84 -16.62
C ILE A 127 11.38 -3.77 -17.71
N ASP A 128 12.56 -4.35 -17.44
CA ASP A 128 13.23 -5.31 -18.34
C ASP A 128 12.85 -6.75 -18.04
N HIS A 129 12.75 -7.10 -16.78
CA HIS A 129 12.42 -8.45 -16.32
C HIS A 129 11.05 -8.44 -15.65
N TRP A 130 10.08 -9.10 -16.29
CA TRP A 130 8.67 -8.98 -15.95
C TRP A 130 8.08 -10.32 -15.53
N ILE A 131 7.74 -10.43 -14.23
CA ILE A 131 7.06 -11.59 -13.66
C ILE A 131 5.88 -11.11 -12.84
N THR A 132 4.67 -11.51 -13.20
CA THR A 132 3.45 -11.09 -12.50
C THR A 132 2.37 -12.17 -12.55
N MET A 133 1.32 -11.96 -11.78
CA MET A 133 0.07 -12.72 -11.95
C MET A 133 -0.67 -12.20 -13.18
N ALA A 134 -1.39 -13.09 -13.87
CA ALA A 134 -2.27 -12.71 -14.99
C ALA A 134 -3.49 -11.88 -14.52
N ARG A 135 -3.71 -11.79 -13.21
CA ARG A 135 -4.75 -10.97 -12.58
C ARG A 135 -4.14 -10.04 -11.54
N GLY A 136 -4.69 -8.83 -11.42
CA GLY A 136 -4.31 -7.87 -10.37
C GLY A 136 -4.85 -8.25 -8.99
N HIS A 137 -5.90 -9.08 -8.92
CA HIS A 137 -6.61 -9.42 -7.69
C HIS A 137 -6.22 -10.81 -7.18
N THR A 138 -5.99 -10.95 -5.88
CA THR A 138 -5.67 -12.23 -5.26
C THR A 138 -6.95 -12.95 -4.82
N LEU A 139 -7.37 -13.95 -5.57
CA LEU A 139 -8.53 -14.80 -5.24
C LEU A 139 -8.12 -16.07 -4.49
N ASP A 140 -6.92 -16.54 -4.74
CA ASP A 140 -6.28 -17.68 -4.10
C ASP A 140 -4.77 -17.49 -4.12
N PHE A 141 -4.04 -18.26 -3.30
CA PHE A 141 -2.57 -18.31 -3.36
C PHE A 141 -2.05 -19.46 -4.20
N HIS A 142 -2.91 -20.43 -4.57
CA HIS A 142 -2.57 -21.59 -5.38
C HIS A 142 -3.29 -21.57 -6.73
N GLY A 143 -2.75 -22.28 -7.70
CA GLY A 143 -3.36 -22.41 -9.02
C GLY A 143 -3.46 -21.10 -9.80
N ASN A 144 -2.57 -20.15 -9.51
CA ASN A 144 -2.59 -18.85 -10.18
C ASN A 144 -1.95 -18.93 -11.58
N GLU A 145 -2.56 -18.25 -12.53
CA GLU A 145 -1.93 -17.98 -13.81
C GLU A 145 -0.85 -16.91 -13.62
N MET A 146 0.38 -17.26 -13.98
CA MET A 146 1.57 -16.40 -13.90
C MET A 146 2.01 -16.02 -15.30
N THR A 147 2.55 -14.80 -15.43
CA THR A 147 3.18 -14.32 -16.67
C THR A 147 4.66 -14.09 -16.40
N VAL A 148 5.52 -14.70 -17.18
CA VAL A 148 6.99 -14.55 -17.13
C VAL A 148 7.47 -14.05 -18.48
N ASN A 149 7.88 -12.79 -18.55
CA ASN A 149 8.38 -12.15 -19.79
C ASN A 149 7.48 -12.38 -21.02
N GLY A 150 6.15 -12.30 -20.84
CA GLY A 150 5.15 -12.45 -21.89
C GLY A 150 4.60 -13.87 -22.09
N GLU A 151 5.16 -14.88 -21.43
CA GLU A 151 4.65 -16.26 -21.46
C GLU A 151 3.80 -16.54 -20.23
N SER A 152 2.59 -17.07 -20.40
CA SER A 152 1.68 -17.38 -19.30
C SER A 152 1.55 -18.89 -19.07
N PHE A 153 1.47 -19.27 -17.79
CA PHE A 153 1.24 -20.65 -17.38
C PHE A 153 0.56 -20.69 -15.99
N VAL A 154 -0.09 -21.80 -15.66
CA VAL A 154 -0.67 -22.01 -14.35
C VAL A 154 0.41 -22.60 -13.41
N TYR A 155 0.60 -21.93 -12.27
CA TYR A 155 1.49 -22.41 -11.19
C TYR A 155 0.65 -23.00 -10.06
N ASP A 156 0.81 -24.30 -9.82
CA ASP A 156 0.02 -25.02 -8.80
C ASP A 156 0.47 -24.76 -7.36
N GLY A 157 1.72 -24.29 -7.17
CA GLY A 157 2.29 -23.99 -5.85
C GLY A 157 1.77 -22.66 -5.28
N HIS A 158 2.30 -22.29 -4.12
CA HIS A 158 1.95 -21.05 -3.45
C HIS A 158 2.62 -19.85 -4.12
N SER A 159 1.85 -18.81 -4.49
CA SER A 159 2.35 -17.65 -5.25
C SER A 159 3.45 -16.87 -4.53
N VAL A 160 3.42 -16.76 -3.19
CA VAL A 160 4.47 -16.10 -2.42
C VAL A 160 5.80 -16.84 -2.56
N ASP A 161 5.79 -18.17 -2.52
CA ASP A 161 7.00 -19.00 -2.74
C ASP A 161 7.53 -18.79 -4.15
N PHE A 162 6.65 -18.79 -5.16
CA PHE A 162 7.03 -18.55 -6.54
C PHE A 162 7.74 -17.20 -6.72
N PHE A 163 7.17 -16.12 -6.22
CA PHE A 163 7.78 -14.79 -6.32
C PHE A 163 9.09 -14.70 -5.56
N THR A 164 9.19 -15.35 -4.40
CA THR A 164 10.44 -15.44 -3.64
C THR A 164 11.53 -16.17 -4.42
N GLU A 165 11.23 -17.33 -4.98
CA GLU A 165 12.16 -18.11 -5.79
C GLU A 165 12.64 -17.32 -7.01
N GLN A 166 11.74 -16.64 -7.71
CA GLN A 166 12.08 -15.82 -8.87
C GLN A 166 12.95 -14.61 -8.48
N ALA A 167 12.67 -13.96 -7.34
CA ALA A 167 13.47 -12.86 -6.83
C ALA A 167 14.89 -13.31 -6.45
N VAL A 168 15.03 -14.47 -5.79
CA VAL A 168 16.33 -15.08 -5.46
C VAL A 168 17.11 -15.42 -6.75
N GLN A 169 16.48 -16.04 -7.74
CA GLN A 169 17.12 -16.34 -9.04
C GLN A 169 17.58 -15.07 -9.75
N TYR A 170 16.78 -14.01 -9.72
CA TYR A 170 17.15 -12.71 -10.28
C TYR A 170 18.38 -12.12 -9.58
N ILE A 171 18.41 -12.10 -8.25
CA ILE A 171 19.53 -11.62 -7.44
C ILE A 171 20.80 -12.45 -7.73
N ASP A 172 20.70 -13.78 -7.75
CA ASP A 172 21.83 -14.66 -8.04
C ASP A 172 22.40 -14.40 -9.46
N ALA A 173 21.53 -14.11 -10.45
CA ALA A 173 21.96 -13.70 -11.79
C ALA A 173 22.65 -12.32 -11.82
N ARG A 174 22.15 -11.36 -11.00
CA ARG A 174 22.76 -10.02 -10.88
C ARG A 174 24.11 -10.03 -10.18
N ALA A 175 24.35 -10.99 -9.28
CA ALA A 175 25.66 -11.18 -8.62
C ALA A 175 26.80 -11.45 -9.60
N ALA A 176 26.49 -11.99 -10.79
CA ALA A 176 27.45 -12.17 -11.88
C ALA A 176 27.76 -10.88 -12.66
N GLN A 177 27.04 -9.78 -12.39
CA GLN A 177 27.14 -8.50 -13.11
C GLN A 177 27.23 -7.33 -12.11
N PRO A 178 28.22 -7.33 -11.21
CA PRO A 178 28.27 -6.41 -10.06
C PRO A 178 28.44 -4.94 -10.43
N ASP A 179 28.87 -4.63 -11.64
CA ASP A 179 29.09 -3.25 -12.11
C ASP A 179 27.82 -2.56 -12.62
N GLU A 180 26.76 -3.32 -12.88
CA GLU A 180 25.48 -2.80 -13.34
C GLU A 180 24.49 -2.77 -12.17
N PRO A 181 24.06 -1.58 -11.70
CA PRO A 181 23.08 -1.48 -10.62
C PRO A 181 21.72 -2.01 -11.07
N PHE A 182 20.92 -2.51 -10.13
CA PHE A 182 19.58 -2.99 -10.42
C PHE A 182 18.52 -2.42 -9.48
N LEU A 183 17.31 -2.32 -10.00
CA LEU A 183 16.08 -2.15 -9.26
C LEU A 183 15.31 -3.47 -9.29
N LEU A 184 15.03 -4.03 -8.13
CA LEU A 184 14.10 -5.14 -7.96
C LEU A 184 12.87 -4.65 -7.20
N LEU A 185 11.71 -4.66 -7.86
CA LEU A 185 10.41 -4.46 -7.25
C LEU A 185 9.82 -5.84 -6.98
N LEU A 186 9.58 -6.14 -5.70
CA LEU A 186 9.01 -7.39 -5.22
C LEU A 186 7.69 -7.15 -4.49
N PRO A 187 6.61 -6.81 -5.20
CA PRO A 187 5.29 -6.66 -4.60
C PRO A 187 4.62 -8.02 -4.43
N TYR A 188 4.67 -8.57 -3.22
CA TYR A 188 3.92 -9.78 -2.88
C TYR A 188 2.41 -9.57 -3.01
N ASN A 189 1.69 -10.63 -3.31
CA ASN A 189 0.23 -10.64 -3.37
C ASN A 189 -0.44 -11.04 -2.04
N GLY A 190 0.29 -11.02 -0.95
CA GLY A 190 -0.12 -11.34 0.41
C GLY A 190 0.42 -10.35 1.44
N PRO A 191 0.00 -10.51 2.72
CA PRO A 191 -0.80 -11.60 3.32
C PRO A 191 -2.29 -11.63 2.94
N TYR A 192 -2.82 -10.63 2.28
CA TYR A 192 -4.14 -10.48 1.66
C TYR A 192 -5.33 -10.96 2.52
N GLY A 193 -5.90 -10.05 3.27
CA GLY A 193 -6.93 -10.32 4.26
C GLY A 193 -8.33 -10.72 3.73
N HIS A 194 -8.57 -10.66 2.41
CA HIS A 194 -9.87 -10.98 1.82
C HIS A 194 -10.02 -12.49 1.57
N TRP A 195 -10.30 -12.90 0.32
CA TRP A 195 -10.75 -14.23 -0.03
C TRP A 195 -9.85 -15.39 0.40
N PRO A 196 -8.52 -15.32 0.22
CA PRO A 196 -7.65 -16.42 0.64
C PRO A 196 -7.71 -16.67 2.15
N SER A 197 -7.78 -15.60 2.96
CA SER A 197 -7.79 -15.72 4.42
C SER A 197 -9.10 -16.29 4.97
N ILE A 198 -10.22 -16.15 4.24
CA ILE A 198 -11.54 -16.60 4.69
C ILE A 198 -11.96 -17.96 4.14
N LYS A 199 -11.15 -18.59 3.29
CA LYS A 199 -11.45 -19.91 2.70
C LYS A 199 -11.14 -21.11 3.59
N GLY A 200 -10.68 -20.88 4.81
CA GLY A 200 -10.30 -21.91 5.74
C GLY A 200 -8.80 -21.86 6.08
N ARG A 201 -8.25 -23.01 6.47
CA ARG A 201 -6.86 -23.11 6.88
C ARG A 201 -5.91 -22.89 5.71
N ALA A 202 -4.81 -22.17 5.95
CA ALA A 202 -3.78 -21.95 4.95
C ALA A 202 -3.04 -23.26 4.61
N GLU A 203 -2.91 -23.55 3.32
CA GLU A 203 -2.23 -24.75 2.81
C GLU A 203 -0.78 -24.42 2.43
N HIS A 204 0.08 -24.14 3.42
CA HIS A 204 1.50 -23.92 3.24
C HIS A 204 2.28 -24.32 4.51
N ARG A 205 3.63 -24.30 4.47
CA ARG A 205 4.52 -24.78 5.54
C ARG A 205 4.35 -24.14 6.92
N PHE A 206 3.72 -22.96 7.00
CA PHE A 206 3.41 -22.25 8.24
C PHE A 206 1.92 -22.27 8.60
N GLY A 207 1.10 -23.03 7.87
CA GLY A 207 -0.36 -23.05 8.06
C GLY A 207 -0.81 -23.41 9.48
N ASP A 208 0.01 -24.19 10.21
CA ASP A 208 -0.26 -24.65 11.59
C ASP A 208 0.32 -23.74 12.67
N LEU A 209 1.14 -22.76 12.27
CA LEU A 209 1.99 -22.01 13.20
C LEU A 209 1.22 -21.28 14.30
N TYR A 210 -0.03 -20.91 14.01
CA TYR A 210 -0.87 -20.13 14.90
C TYR A 210 -2.07 -20.88 15.47
N ASP A 211 -2.16 -22.22 15.31
CA ASP A 211 -3.32 -23.00 15.75
C ASP A 211 -3.65 -22.82 17.24
N GLU A 212 -2.63 -22.71 18.08
CA GLU A 212 -2.79 -22.50 19.54
C GLU A 212 -2.67 -21.03 19.96
N THR A 213 -2.47 -20.10 19.03
CA THR A 213 -2.31 -18.68 19.36
C THR A 213 -3.68 -18.08 19.69
N PRO A 214 -3.81 -17.39 20.82
CA PRO A 214 -5.11 -16.84 21.26
C PRO A 214 -5.56 -15.62 20.46
N MET A 215 -4.67 -14.98 19.69
CA MET A 215 -4.93 -13.80 18.87
C MET A 215 -5.41 -12.59 19.68
N HIS A 216 -4.78 -12.34 20.84
CA HIS A 216 -5.12 -11.21 21.72
C HIS A 216 -4.66 -9.86 21.15
N SER A 217 -3.68 -9.87 20.24
CA SER A 217 -3.19 -8.69 19.52
C SER A 217 -4.23 -8.07 18.59
N VAL A 218 -5.32 -8.79 18.30
CA VAL A 218 -6.43 -8.29 17.49
C VAL A 218 -7.67 -8.15 18.36
N PRO A 219 -8.26 -6.94 18.49
CA PRO A 219 -9.47 -6.74 19.29
C PRO A 219 -10.65 -7.46 18.63
N ARG A 220 -11.51 -8.06 19.47
CA ARG A 220 -12.77 -8.69 19.03
C ARG A 220 -13.93 -7.74 19.28
N GLU A 221 -14.08 -6.82 18.36
CA GLU A 221 -15.15 -5.85 18.39
C GLU A 221 -16.40 -6.40 17.68
N GLY A 222 -17.56 -5.89 18.04
CA GLY A 222 -18.78 -6.17 17.28
C GLY A 222 -18.70 -5.52 15.89
N ILE A 223 -19.59 -5.94 14.97
CA ILE A 223 -19.64 -5.37 13.62
C ILE A 223 -20.14 -3.93 13.69
N SER A 224 -19.42 -3.00 13.05
CA SER A 224 -19.77 -1.58 13.04
C SER A 224 -21.01 -1.31 12.17
N LYS A 225 -21.72 -0.24 12.51
CA LYS A 225 -22.85 0.24 11.71
C LYS A 225 -22.40 0.72 10.33
N GLU A 226 -21.18 1.23 10.21
CA GLU A 226 -20.59 1.70 8.95
C GLU A 226 -20.26 0.53 8.01
N ALA A 227 -19.81 -0.62 8.54
CA ALA A 227 -19.61 -1.83 7.75
C ALA A 227 -20.96 -2.42 7.29
N ILE A 228 -21.98 -2.42 8.16
CA ILE A 228 -23.33 -2.84 7.79
C ILE A 228 -23.93 -1.91 6.73
N ALA A 229 -23.76 -0.60 6.88
CA ALA A 229 -24.26 0.38 5.91
C ALA A 229 -23.65 0.15 4.52
N LEU A 230 -22.34 -0.07 4.42
CA LEU A 230 -21.69 -0.40 3.15
C LEU A 230 -22.29 -1.67 2.52
N TYR A 231 -22.47 -2.73 3.32
CA TYR A 231 -23.04 -3.98 2.84
C TYR A 231 -24.44 -3.77 2.26
N GLU A 232 -25.31 -3.06 2.98
CA GLU A 232 -26.69 -2.81 2.52
C GLU A 232 -26.73 -1.95 1.25
N MET A 233 -25.86 -0.93 1.13
CA MET A 233 -25.75 -0.10 -0.06
C MET A 233 -25.24 -0.85 -1.30
N ASN A 234 -24.35 -1.81 -1.10
CA ASN A 234 -23.79 -2.61 -2.20
C ASN A 234 -24.59 -3.88 -2.52
N LYS A 235 -25.55 -4.24 -1.72
CA LYS A 235 -26.30 -5.49 -1.82
C LYS A 235 -26.95 -5.71 -3.19
N GLU A 236 -27.58 -4.70 -3.76
CA GLU A 236 -28.18 -4.78 -5.10
C GLU A 236 -27.12 -4.86 -6.19
N PHE A 237 -26.05 -4.05 -6.08
CA PHE A 237 -24.94 -4.06 -7.01
C PHE A 237 -24.22 -5.41 -7.03
N MET A 238 -24.00 -6.00 -5.86
CA MET A 238 -23.31 -7.28 -5.71
C MET A 238 -24.20 -8.46 -6.13
N SER A 239 -25.50 -8.43 -5.85
CA SER A 239 -26.45 -9.48 -6.24
C SER A 239 -26.66 -9.56 -7.76
N SER A 240 -26.43 -8.48 -8.49
CA SER A 240 -26.54 -8.44 -9.95
C SER A 240 -25.35 -9.12 -10.68
N LYS A 241 -24.23 -9.35 -9.99
CA LYS A 241 -23.03 -9.99 -10.54
C LYS A 241 -23.06 -11.50 -10.28
N LYS A 242 -23.54 -12.30 -11.23
CA LYS A 242 -23.48 -13.77 -11.16
C LYS A 242 -22.04 -14.24 -10.94
N GLY A 243 -21.81 -14.97 -9.85
CA GLY A 243 -20.50 -15.56 -9.50
C GLY A 243 -19.51 -14.59 -8.83
N GLY A 244 -19.96 -13.41 -8.41
CA GLY A 244 -19.14 -12.52 -7.56
C GLY A 244 -18.99 -13.09 -6.14
N PRO A 245 -17.93 -12.69 -5.41
CA PRO A 245 -17.72 -13.12 -4.04
C PRO A 245 -18.84 -12.65 -3.13
N ASP A 246 -19.19 -13.48 -2.14
CA ASP A 246 -20.19 -13.12 -1.11
C ASP A 246 -19.56 -12.19 -0.07
N PHE A 247 -19.74 -10.90 -0.22
CA PHE A 247 -19.25 -9.91 0.71
C PHE A 247 -19.92 -9.96 2.10
N SER A 248 -21.04 -10.69 2.25
CA SER A 248 -21.66 -10.87 3.58
C SER A 248 -20.74 -11.60 4.56
N ALA A 249 -19.84 -12.45 4.05
CA ALA A 249 -18.83 -13.14 4.86
C ALA A 249 -17.94 -12.14 5.61
N LEU A 250 -17.61 -10.98 5.02
CA LEU A 250 -16.77 -9.95 5.65
C LEU A 250 -17.39 -9.36 6.93
N LEU A 251 -18.71 -9.44 7.10
CA LEU A 251 -19.39 -9.03 8.33
C LEU A 251 -19.23 -10.04 9.48
N GLN A 252 -18.84 -11.28 9.20
CA GLN A 252 -18.67 -12.33 10.21
C GLN A 252 -17.23 -12.50 10.66
N ILE A 253 -16.28 -12.19 9.78
CA ILE A 253 -14.84 -12.42 9.94
C ILE A 253 -14.21 -11.68 11.12
N PRO A 254 -14.59 -10.44 11.51
CA PRO A 254 -13.96 -9.75 12.65
C PRO A 254 -13.88 -10.56 13.94
N ASN A 255 -14.63 -11.67 14.03
CA ASN A 255 -14.61 -12.56 15.18
C ASN A 255 -14.14 -13.99 14.85
N ASP A 256 -13.73 -14.26 13.61
CA ASP A 256 -13.30 -15.59 13.18
C ASP A 256 -11.81 -15.83 13.40
N LEU A 257 -11.47 -16.68 14.37
CA LEU A 257 -10.10 -17.06 14.70
C LEU A 257 -9.36 -17.76 13.56
N THR A 258 -10.08 -18.56 12.76
CA THR A 258 -9.48 -19.29 11.66
C THR A 258 -8.95 -18.34 10.59
N SER A 259 -9.74 -17.33 10.24
CA SER A 259 -9.32 -16.28 9.30
C SER A 259 -8.15 -15.45 9.81
N LEU A 260 -8.16 -15.09 11.11
CA LEU A 260 -7.04 -14.39 11.74
C LEU A 260 -5.75 -15.21 11.71
N ARG A 261 -5.80 -16.47 12.13
CA ARG A 261 -4.65 -17.38 12.13
C ARG A 261 -4.12 -17.63 10.73
N ASN A 262 -5.03 -17.79 9.77
CA ASN A 262 -4.66 -17.92 8.37
C ASN A 262 -3.90 -16.68 7.87
N TYR A 263 -4.43 -15.50 8.11
CA TYR A 263 -3.77 -14.24 7.73
C TYR A 263 -2.37 -14.09 8.37
N TYR A 264 -2.21 -14.40 9.66
CA TYR A 264 -0.92 -14.38 10.35
C TYR A 264 0.07 -15.37 9.77
N SER A 265 -0.39 -16.58 9.43
CA SER A 265 0.48 -17.60 8.83
C SER A 265 0.99 -17.18 7.44
N GLN A 266 0.18 -16.48 6.66
CA GLN A 266 0.59 -15.90 5.38
C GLN A 266 1.71 -14.86 5.58
N MET A 267 1.61 -14.04 6.64
CA MET A 267 2.66 -13.07 6.94
C MET A 267 3.98 -13.73 7.31
N SER A 268 3.95 -14.82 8.09
CA SER A 268 5.16 -15.60 8.41
C SER A 268 5.78 -16.26 7.17
N LEU A 269 4.97 -16.63 6.18
CA LEU A 269 5.49 -17.13 4.90
C LEU A 269 6.22 -16.03 4.11
N ILE A 270 5.69 -14.80 4.14
CA ILE A 270 6.35 -13.64 3.52
C ILE A 270 7.64 -13.28 4.27
N ASP A 271 7.62 -13.30 5.60
CA ASP A 271 8.81 -13.06 6.42
C ASP A 271 9.96 -14.00 6.06
N ASP A 272 9.66 -15.29 5.90
CA ASP A 272 10.63 -16.29 5.43
C ASP A 272 11.13 -15.96 4.01
N GLY A 273 10.24 -15.53 3.11
CA GLY A 273 10.59 -15.07 1.76
C GLY A 273 11.53 -13.86 1.77
N VAL A 274 11.25 -12.86 2.62
CA VAL A 274 12.16 -11.71 2.82
C VAL A 274 13.53 -12.19 3.29
N GLY A 275 13.57 -13.14 4.22
CA GLY A 275 14.80 -13.75 4.68
C GLY A 275 15.62 -14.38 3.56
N GLN A 276 14.98 -15.14 2.67
CA GLN A 276 15.64 -15.75 1.51
C GLN A 276 16.22 -14.72 0.54
N VAL A 277 15.52 -13.59 0.33
CA VAL A 277 16.02 -12.45 -0.48
C VAL A 277 17.26 -11.82 0.15
N LEU A 278 17.25 -11.55 1.46
CA LEU A 278 18.41 -11.02 2.19
C LEU A 278 19.59 -11.98 2.14
N ASP A 279 19.36 -13.28 2.31
CA ASP A 279 20.37 -14.32 2.23
C ASP A 279 20.96 -14.43 0.81
N ALA A 280 20.17 -14.21 -0.24
CA ALA A 280 20.66 -14.19 -1.62
C ALA A 280 21.57 -12.98 -1.88
N LEU A 281 21.22 -11.79 -1.38
CA LEU A 281 22.09 -10.59 -1.46
C LEU A 281 23.43 -10.83 -0.75
N ALA A 282 23.40 -11.41 0.44
CA ALA A 282 24.61 -11.72 1.21
C ALA A 282 25.49 -12.77 0.48
N ARG A 283 24.90 -13.87 -0.01
CA ARG A 283 25.62 -14.90 -0.79
C ARG A 283 26.25 -14.34 -2.05
N GLY A 284 25.55 -13.43 -2.72
CA GLY A 284 26.01 -12.77 -3.95
C GLY A 284 27.05 -11.69 -3.71
N GLY A 285 27.39 -11.36 -2.46
CA GLY A 285 28.28 -10.24 -2.13
C GLY A 285 27.72 -8.87 -2.48
N LEU A 286 26.38 -8.76 -2.61
CA LEU A 286 25.68 -7.52 -3.02
C LEU A 286 25.15 -6.72 -1.82
N GLU A 287 25.18 -7.30 -0.63
CA GLU A 287 24.54 -6.74 0.58
C GLU A 287 25.02 -5.33 0.91
N GLY A 288 26.34 -5.07 0.85
CA GLY A 288 26.91 -3.77 1.17
C GLY A 288 26.63 -2.67 0.13
N ASP A 289 26.22 -3.07 -1.08
CA ASP A 289 25.90 -2.18 -2.20
C ASP A 289 24.41 -2.12 -2.51
N THR A 290 23.55 -2.56 -1.59
CA THR A 290 22.09 -2.64 -1.81
C THR A 290 21.31 -1.97 -0.70
N VAL A 291 20.40 -1.06 -1.05
CA VAL A 291 19.36 -0.59 -0.14
C VAL A 291 18.14 -1.49 -0.30
N VAL A 292 17.68 -2.08 0.82
CA VAL A 292 16.48 -2.89 0.88
C VAL A 292 15.41 -2.13 1.64
N ILE A 293 14.25 -1.93 1.03
CA ILE A 293 13.09 -1.24 1.59
C ILE A 293 11.96 -2.27 1.71
N PHE A 294 11.41 -2.41 2.90
CA PHE A 294 10.20 -3.21 3.14
C PHE A 294 9.05 -2.29 3.53
N THR A 295 7.92 -2.43 2.86
CA THR A 295 6.69 -1.68 3.12
C THR A 295 5.44 -2.49 2.73
N ALA A 296 4.25 -1.89 2.88
CA ALA A 296 2.99 -2.40 2.36
C ALA A 296 2.34 -1.38 1.42
N ASP A 297 1.45 -1.83 0.55
CA ASP A 297 0.65 -0.91 -0.26
C ASP A 297 -0.37 -0.16 0.58
N HIS A 298 -1.03 -0.83 1.52
CA HIS A 298 -1.92 -0.22 2.53
C HIS A 298 -2.09 -1.13 3.74
N GLY A 299 -2.63 -0.55 4.82
CA GLY A 299 -3.01 -1.29 6.01
C GLY A 299 -4.30 -2.10 5.82
N PHE A 300 -4.74 -2.78 6.89
CA PHE A 300 -5.91 -3.62 6.86
C PHE A 300 -6.47 -3.83 8.28
N SER A 301 -7.74 -3.57 8.47
CA SER A 301 -8.41 -3.92 9.73
C SER A 301 -8.70 -5.42 9.76
N LEU A 302 -8.25 -6.06 10.83
CA LEU A 302 -8.53 -7.46 11.15
C LEU A 302 -9.66 -7.60 12.19
N GLY A 303 -10.50 -6.57 12.33
CA GLY A 303 -11.58 -6.49 13.30
C GLY A 303 -11.59 -5.23 14.17
N HIS A 304 -10.53 -4.42 14.11
CA HIS A 304 -10.50 -3.10 14.73
C HIS A 304 -11.65 -2.24 14.19
N HIS A 305 -12.28 -1.45 15.03
CA HIS A 305 -13.46 -0.64 14.70
C HIS A 305 -14.66 -1.46 14.15
N GLY A 306 -14.69 -2.77 14.39
CA GLY A 306 -15.80 -3.63 13.99
C GLY A 306 -15.94 -3.86 12.49
N PHE A 307 -14.83 -3.80 11.72
CA PHE A 307 -14.84 -4.17 10.32
C PHE A 307 -13.62 -5.02 9.92
N TRP A 308 -13.74 -5.73 8.81
CA TRP A 308 -12.68 -6.50 8.19
C TRP A 308 -12.43 -5.93 6.80
N GLY A 309 -11.25 -5.34 6.59
CA GLY A 309 -10.94 -4.71 5.30
C GLY A 309 -10.07 -3.45 5.43
N HIS A 310 -10.06 -2.69 4.36
CA HIS A 310 -9.27 -1.48 4.18
C HIS A 310 -10.14 -0.21 4.12
N GLY A 311 -9.67 0.89 3.53
CA GLY A 311 -10.34 2.20 3.51
C GLY A 311 -11.80 2.18 3.04
N GLN A 312 -12.12 1.37 2.01
CA GLN A 312 -13.51 1.24 1.51
C GLN A 312 -14.34 0.15 2.18
N ALA A 313 -13.90 -0.45 3.27
CA ALA A 313 -14.65 -1.50 3.95
C ALA A 313 -15.84 -0.98 4.79
N THR A 314 -16.05 0.34 4.81
CA THR A 314 -17.14 1.02 5.52
C THR A 314 -17.82 2.05 4.63
N TRP A 315 -19.01 2.51 5.04
CA TRP A 315 -19.65 3.70 4.50
C TRP A 315 -19.96 4.71 5.62
N PRO A 316 -19.45 5.95 5.53
CA PRO A 316 -18.46 6.42 4.56
C PRO A 316 -17.13 5.67 4.66
N SER A 317 -16.21 5.90 3.69
CA SER A 317 -14.85 5.33 3.74
C SER A 317 -14.18 5.70 5.05
N ASN A 318 -13.60 4.71 5.73
CA ASN A 318 -12.82 5.00 6.93
C ASN A 318 -11.45 5.59 6.57
N MET A 319 -10.89 6.36 7.53
CA MET A 319 -9.55 6.93 7.47
C MET A 319 -8.73 6.52 8.71
N PHE A 320 -9.13 5.41 9.35
CA PHE A 320 -8.50 4.95 10.58
C PHE A 320 -7.05 4.50 10.38
N ARG A 321 -6.23 4.73 11.39
CA ARG A 321 -4.82 4.36 11.42
C ARG A 321 -4.58 2.92 10.94
N ILE A 322 -5.38 1.97 11.38
CA ILE A 322 -5.21 0.54 11.04
C ILE A 322 -5.27 0.25 9.53
N ALA A 323 -6.00 1.06 8.75
CA ALA A 323 -6.12 0.91 7.31
C ALA A 323 -5.03 1.68 6.53
N TYR A 324 -4.41 2.69 7.15
CA TYR A 324 -3.47 3.61 6.48
C TYR A 324 -2.04 3.54 7.00
N ASN A 325 -1.81 3.17 8.27
CA ASN A 325 -0.47 3.01 8.82
C ASN A 325 0.12 1.67 8.35
N ILE A 326 1.25 1.77 7.66
CA ILE A 326 1.94 0.65 7.03
C ILE A 326 3.34 0.49 7.62
N PRO A 327 3.93 -0.71 7.58
CA PRO A 327 5.34 -0.86 7.93
C PRO A 327 6.22 -0.12 6.92
N LEU A 328 7.30 0.46 7.41
CA LEU A 328 8.38 0.98 6.59
C LEU A 328 9.71 0.71 7.29
N ILE A 329 10.50 -0.17 6.72
CA ILE A 329 11.82 -0.56 7.22
C ILE A 329 12.83 -0.37 6.08
N VAL A 330 13.93 0.34 6.34
CA VAL A 330 15.00 0.58 5.35
C VAL A 330 16.31 0.04 5.91
N ARG A 331 16.97 -0.82 5.15
CA ARG A 331 18.24 -1.43 5.49
C ARG A 331 19.25 -1.20 4.36
N ALA A 332 20.41 -0.64 4.70
CA ALA A 332 21.54 -0.48 3.78
C ALA A 332 22.84 -0.57 4.60
N PRO A 333 23.42 -1.77 4.77
CA PRO A 333 24.60 -1.99 5.59
C PRO A 333 25.78 -1.11 5.18
N GLY A 334 26.38 -0.43 6.15
CA GLY A 334 27.48 0.53 5.91
C GLY A 334 27.05 1.93 5.48
N ALA A 335 25.77 2.14 5.12
CA ALA A 335 25.22 3.46 4.80
C ALA A 335 24.21 3.93 5.85
N ILE A 336 23.34 3.03 6.34
CA ILE A 336 22.37 3.30 7.39
C ILE A 336 22.81 2.55 8.65
N GLY A 337 22.89 3.28 9.78
CA GLY A 337 23.25 2.69 11.08
C GLY A 337 22.16 1.73 11.58
N PRO A 338 22.52 0.66 12.32
CA PRO A 338 21.57 -0.30 12.87
C PRO A 338 20.77 0.28 14.04
N ASP A 339 19.67 -0.43 14.37
CA ASP A 339 18.80 -0.22 15.55
C ASP A 339 18.29 1.23 15.64
N ARG A 340 17.82 1.76 14.51
CA ARG A 340 17.24 3.11 14.45
C ARG A 340 15.72 3.05 14.31
N SER A 341 15.06 4.02 14.91
CA SER A 341 13.64 4.29 14.67
C SER A 341 13.40 5.77 14.40
N SER A 342 12.35 6.06 13.64
CA SER A 342 11.88 7.41 13.38
C SER A 342 10.39 7.51 13.67
N GLU A 343 10.00 8.55 14.42
CA GLU A 343 8.61 8.88 14.72
C GLU A 343 8.00 9.85 13.70
N ARG A 344 8.76 10.25 12.67
CA ARG A 344 8.30 11.19 11.65
C ARG A 344 7.09 10.63 10.89
N LEU A 345 6.15 11.52 10.60
CA LEU A 345 5.03 11.22 9.70
C LEU A 345 5.51 11.26 8.25
N VAL A 346 5.62 10.08 7.63
CA VAL A 346 6.03 9.93 6.22
C VAL A 346 4.95 9.24 5.40
N GLY A 347 4.84 9.60 4.12
CA GLY A 347 3.96 8.93 3.17
C GLY A 347 4.67 7.80 2.41
N SER A 348 3.97 6.72 2.05
CA SER A 348 4.57 5.73 1.13
C SER A 348 4.90 6.33 -0.24
N MET A 349 4.17 7.35 -0.67
CA MET A 349 4.47 8.08 -1.89
C MET A 349 5.81 8.85 -1.80
N ASP A 350 6.25 9.21 -0.59
CA ASP A 350 7.53 9.90 -0.33
C ASP A 350 8.74 9.00 -0.67
N LEU A 351 8.52 7.68 -0.80
CA LEU A 351 9.54 6.75 -1.31
C LEU A 351 10.02 7.12 -2.72
N TYR A 352 9.13 7.66 -3.57
CA TYR A 352 9.51 8.14 -4.90
C TYR A 352 10.64 9.18 -4.82
N SER A 353 10.43 10.26 -4.10
CA SER A 353 11.40 11.34 -3.92
C SER A 353 12.62 10.90 -3.11
N THR A 354 12.41 10.08 -2.07
CA THR A 354 13.48 9.60 -1.19
C THR A 354 14.48 8.70 -1.94
N ILE A 355 13.99 7.76 -2.75
CA ILE A 355 14.85 6.89 -3.53
C ILE A 355 15.62 7.71 -4.57
N LEU A 356 14.97 8.66 -5.26
CA LEU A 356 15.62 9.51 -6.24
C LEU A 356 16.74 10.36 -5.60
N GLU A 357 16.50 10.95 -4.43
CA GLU A 357 17.51 11.74 -3.72
C GLU A 357 18.65 10.85 -3.20
N TYR A 358 18.33 9.70 -2.59
CA TYR A 358 19.32 8.74 -2.10
C TYR A 358 20.28 8.27 -3.22
N LEU A 359 19.77 8.15 -4.45
CA LEU A 359 20.54 7.74 -5.63
C LEU A 359 21.21 8.91 -6.37
N GLY A 360 20.98 10.15 -5.93
CA GLY A 360 21.49 11.37 -6.60
C GLY A 360 20.81 11.65 -7.94
N LEU A 361 19.54 11.27 -8.10
CA LEU A 361 18.73 11.45 -9.33
C LEU A 361 17.65 12.53 -9.17
N PHE A 362 17.49 13.08 -7.98
CA PHE A 362 16.40 14.02 -7.65
C PHE A 362 16.45 15.29 -8.51
N GLU A 363 17.63 15.92 -8.64
CA GLU A 363 17.82 17.15 -9.42
C GLU A 363 17.66 16.94 -10.94
N GLU A 364 17.73 15.70 -11.40
CA GLU A 364 17.56 15.33 -12.82
C GLU A 364 16.09 15.03 -13.17
N THR A 365 15.19 15.08 -12.18
CA THR A 365 13.79 14.71 -12.31
C THR A 365 12.90 15.93 -12.17
N ASP A 366 11.88 16.07 -13.02
CA ASP A 366 10.88 17.15 -12.88
C ASP A 366 9.95 16.88 -11.69
N MET A 367 10.17 17.62 -10.61
CA MET A 367 9.44 17.51 -9.36
C MET A 367 8.40 18.61 -9.16
N ALA A 368 8.16 19.51 -10.13
CA ALA A 368 7.36 20.72 -9.95
C ALA A 368 5.92 20.45 -9.44
N ASP A 369 5.29 19.38 -9.92
CA ASP A 369 3.93 18.98 -9.56
C ASP A 369 3.87 17.68 -8.76
N VAL A 370 5.00 17.27 -8.16
CA VAL A 370 5.09 16.05 -7.34
C VAL A 370 4.99 16.44 -5.87
N PRO A 371 3.92 16.05 -5.15
CA PRO A 371 3.76 16.37 -3.73
C PRO A 371 4.61 15.50 -2.81
N ALA A 372 5.16 14.39 -3.30
CA ALA A 372 6.05 13.50 -2.54
C ALA A 372 7.30 14.25 -2.07
N ARG A 373 7.60 14.15 -0.78
CA ARG A 373 8.77 14.76 -0.14
C ARG A 373 9.86 13.72 0.04
N SER A 374 11.10 14.14 0.24
CA SER A 374 12.18 13.21 0.52
C SER A 374 12.57 13.21 1.99
N PHE A 375 12.64 12.02 2.58
CA PHE A 375 13.24 11.77 3.89
C PHE A 375 14.63 11.12 3.79
N ALA A 376 15.32 11.23 2.65
CA ALA A 376 16.68 10.70 2.49
C ALA A 376 17.67 11.22 3.56
N PRO A 377 17.59 12.48 4.03
CA PRO A 377 18.43 12.95 5.13
C PRO A 377 18.23 12.18 6.43
N GLU A 378 16.99 11.71 6.72
CA GLU A 378 16.72 10.84 7.88
C GLU A 378 17.48 9.51 7.78
N LEU A 379 17.56 8.92 6.58
CA LEU A 379 18.33 7.70 6.36
C LEU A 379 19.82 7.91 6.63
N ALA A 380 20.35 9.07 6.27
CA ALA A 380 21.74 9.47 6.54
C ALA A 380 22.00 9.84 8.02
N GLY A 381 20.95 9.99 8.83
CA GLY A 381 21.06 10.47 10.23
C GLY A 381 21.31 11.96 10.34
N GLU A 382 20.91 12.72 9.32
CA GLU A 382 21.08 14.17 9.25
C GLU A 382 19.87 14.89 9.85
N THR A 383 20.10 16.09 10.37
CA THR A 383 19.02 16.97 10.81
C THR A 383 18.51 17.76 9.61
N PHE A 384 17.18 17.75 9.40
CA PHE A 384 16.53 18.48 8.32
C PHE A 384 15.18 19.01 8.76
N ASP A 385 14.67 19.98 8.04
CA ASP A 385 13.34 20.53 8.27
C ASP A 385 12.28 19.59 7.70
N TRP A 386 11.28 19.21 8.52
CA TRP A 386 10.22 18.28 8.14
C TRP A 386 8.92 18.66 8.83
N ASP A 387 7.88 18.85 8.05
CA ASP A 387 6.52 19.04 8.56
C ASP A 387 5.89 17.65 8.80
N ASP A 388 5.68 17.30 10.07
CA ASP A 388 5.09 16.03 10.47
C ASP A 388 3.58 16.01 10.17
N VAL A 389 3.27 15.86 8.88
CA VAL A 389 1.92 15.79 8.33
C VAL A 389 1.86 14.82 7.16
N VAL A 390 0.76 14.09 7.05
CA VAL A 390 0.40 13.31 5.86
C VAL A 390 -1.01 13.63 5.41
N PHE A 391 -1.21 13.60 4.09
CA PHE A 391 -2.51 13.79 3.45
C PHE A 391 -3.01 12.48 2.86
N LEU A 392 -4.29 12.19 3.08
CA LEU A 392 -4.92 10.93 2.67
C LEU A 392 -6.13 11.25 1.80
N GLU A 393 -6.43 10.37 0.84
CA GLU A 393 -7.55 10.54 -0.07
C GLU A 393 -8.21 9.19 -0.39
N GLN A 394 -9.51 9.08 -0.14
CA GLN A 394 -10.30 7.90 -0.46
C GLN A 394 -11.65 8.34 -1.01
N GLU A 395 -11.75 8.57 -2.32
CA GLU A 395 -12.96 9.05 -3.01
C GLU A 395 -13.64 10.25 -2.30
N GLU A 396 -14.72 10.00 -1.57
CA GLU A 396 -15.52 11.02 -0.86
C GLU A 396 -14.89 11.52 0.43
N SER A 397 -13.70 11.06 0.77
CA SER A 397 -13.01 11.40 2.01
C SER A 397 -11.59 11.87 1.73
N ARG A 398 -11.23 13.02 2.30
CA ARG A 398 -9.86 13.54 2.33
C ARG A 398 -9.47 13.80 3.77
N ALA A 399 -8.26 13.48 4.14
CA ALA A 399 -7.82 13.69 5.51
C ALA A 399 -6.43 14.35 5.60
N ILE A 400 -6.24 15.07 6.68
CA ILE A 400 -4.94 15.52 7.16
C ILE A 400 -4.68 14.87 8.52
N ARG A 401 -3.51 14.23 8.62
CA ARG A 401 -3.02 13.65 9.88
C ARG A 401 -1.76 14.36 10.29
N THR A 402 -1.74 14.85 11.51
CA THR A 402 -0.57 15.38 12.21
C THR A 402 -0.18 14.43 13.34
N THR A 403 0.82 14.77 14.13
CA THR A 403 1.18 14.00 15.34
C THR A 403 0.08 14.06 16.42
N GLU A 404 -0.76 15.10 16.41
CA GLU A 404 -1.76 15.36 17.44
C GLU A 404 -3.20 15.12 16.99
N TRP A 405 -3.47 15.28 15.69
CA TRP A 405 -4.85 15.33 15.16
C TRP A 405 -5.01 14.51 13.90
N LEU A 406 -6.18 13.88 13.75
CA LEU A 406 -6.71 13.40 12.48
C LEU A 406 -8.00 14.16 12.19
N TYR A 407 -8.01 14.93 11.09
CA TYR A 407 -9.23 15.55 10.56
C TYR A 407 -9.58 14.92 9.22
N VAL A 408 -10.84 14.46 9.11
CA VAL A 408 -11.39 13.87 7.89
C VAL A 408 -12.51 14.76 7.37
N LYS A 409 -12.26 15.38 6.23
CA LYS A 409 -13.25 16.14 5.49
C LYS A 409 -14.00 15.22 4.54
N ARG A 410 -15.32 15.33 4.54
CA ARG A 410 -16.21 14.54 3.68
C ARG A 410 -16.75 15.39 2.54
N PHE A 411 -16.97 14.75 1.38
CA PHE A 411 -17.59 15.39 0.23
C PHE A 411 -19.05 15.77 0.53
N LYS A 412 -19.42 17.04 0.32
CA LYS A 412 -20.74 17.58 0.65
C LYS A 412 -21.65 17.79 -0.58
N GLY A 413 -21.18 17.43 -1.79
CA GLY A 413 -21.90 17.72 -3.03
C GLY A 413 -23.07 16.78 -3.35
N SER A 414 -23.26 15.70 -2.59
CA SER A 414 -24.36 14.77 -2.79
C SER A 414 -25.55 15.10 -1.88
N GLY A 415 -26.74 15.27 -2.47
CA GLY A 415 -27.97 15.49 -1.72
C GLY A 415 -28.57 14.20 -1.17
N ALA A 416 -28.37 13.08 -1.86
CA ALA A 416 -28.89 11.78 -1.45
C ALA A 416 -28.04 11.11 -0.36
N TYR A 417 -26.75 11.50 -0.25
CA TYR A 417 -25.78 10.87 0.65
C TYR A 417 -25.06 11.93 1.52
N PRO A 418 -25.77 12.56 2.48
CA PRO A 418 -25.16 13.54 3.36
C PRO A 418 -24.11 12.90 4.26
N LEU A 419 -22.93 13.53 4.36
CA LEU A 419 -21.79 13.05 5.13
C LEU A 419 -21.34 14.12 6.13
N GLU A 420 -20.93 13.67 7.31
CA GLU A 420 -20.35 14.51 8.36
C GLU A 420 -18.85 14.30 8.44
N ASP A 421 -18.11 15.36 8.79
CA ASP A 421 -16.67 15.32 8.97
C ASP A 421 -16.31 14.58 10.26
N ASP A 422 -15.04 14.12 10.38
CA ASP A 422 -14.52 13.51 11.60
C ASP A 422 -13.30 14.29 12.10
N LEU A 423 -13.16 14.39 13.42
CA LEU A 423 -11.99 14.96 14.09
C LEU A 423 -11.62 14.10 15.30
N TYR A 424 -10.35 13.72 15.40
CA TYR A 424 -9.84 12.91 16.51
C TYR A 424 -8.61 13.56 17.13
N ASP A 425 -8.60 13.65 18.47
CA ASP A 425 -7.44 14.05 19.28
C ASP A 425 -6.57 12.80 19.56
N LEU A 426 -5.49 12.66 18.85
CA LEU A 426 -4.63 11.47 18.89
C LEU A 426 -3.82 11.35 20.19
N ASN A 427 -3.65 12.44 20.94
CA ASN A 427 -3.03 12.40 22.26
C ASN A 427 -3.96 11.81 23.32
N ALA A 428 -5.25 12.07 23.22
CA ALA A 428 -6.26 11.59 24.16
C ALA A 428 -6.94 10.29 23.69
N ASP A 429 -6.93 10.02 22.39
CA ASP A 429 -7.66 8.94 21.72
C ASP A 429 -6.86 8.40 20.54
N ALA A 430 -5.75 7.71 20.84
CA ALA A 430 -4.85 7.14 19.82
C ALA A 430 -5.54 6.09 18.94
N ASP A 431 -6.65 5.51 19.39
CA ASP A 431 -7.45 4.51 18.67
C ASP A 431 -8.59 5.13 17.84
N GLU A 432 -8.69 6.47 17.76
CA GLU A 432 -9.65 7.17 16.89
C GLU A 432 -11.12 6.75 17.15
N ARG A 433 -11.53 6.71 18.44
CA ARG A 433 -12.86 6.22 18.86
C ARG A 433 -13.90 7.31 19.05
N ARG A 434 -13.46 8.52 19.39
CA ARG A 434 -14.30 9.63 19.73
C ARG A 434 -14.22 10.74 18.68
N ASN A 435 -15.20 10.81 17.81
CA ASN A 435 -15.35 11.92 16.86
C ASN A 435 -15.71 13.22 17.60
N LEU A 436 -14.88 14.26 17.43
CA LEU A 436 -15.01 15.58 18.02
C LEU A 436 -15.50 16.64 17.00
N ALA A 437 -15.73 16.27 15.74
CA ALA A 437 -16.18 17.20 14.71
C ALA A 437 -17.51 17.87 15.11
N GLY A 438 -17.60 19.18 14.88
CA GLY A 438 -18.78 19.98 15.23
C GLY A 438 -18.90 20.35 16.72
N ASP A 439 -17.98 19.93 17.59
CA ASP A 439 -17.91 20.41 18.97
C ASP A 439 -17.30 21.83 19.00
N GLU A 440 -18.00 22.80 19.58
CA GLU A 440 -17.57 24.21 19.65
C GLU A 440 -16.18 24.37 20.29
N GLY A 441 -15.80 23.48 21.23
CA GLY A 441 -14.50 23.48 21.89
C GLY A 441 -13.33 23.24 20.94
N TYR A 442 -13.56 22.55 19.83
CA TYR A 442 -12.53 22.16 18.85
C TYR A 442 -12.66 22.92 17.51
N ALA A 443 -13.63 23.80 17.34
CA ALA A 443 -13.91 24.51 16.11
C ALA A 443 -12.73 25.32 15.53
N ALA A 444 -11.78 25.76 16.34
CA ALA A 444 -10.57 26.45 15.89
C ALA A 444 -9.59 25.48 15.21
N ILE A 445 -9.36 24.32 15.81
CA ILE A 445 -8.51 23.25 15.30
C ILE A 445 -9.09 22.68 14.00
N GLU A 446 -10.40 22.41 13.99
CA GLU A 446 -11.10 21.91 12.79
C GLU A 446 -10.92 22.85 11.61
N ARG A 447 -11.10 24.19 11.81
CA ARG A 447 -10.87 25.18 10.74
C ARG A 447 -9.42 25.28 10.28
N GLU A 448 -8.46 25.17 11.18
CA GLU A 448 -7.03 25.18 10.85
C GLU A 448 -6.68 23.99 9.96
N LEU A 449 -7.06 22.78 10.40
CA LEU A 449 -6.78 21.53 9.66
C LEU A 449 -7.51 21.51 8.32
N ALA A 450 -8.77 21.95 8.28
CA ALA A 450 -9.54 22.10 7.02
C ALA A 450 -8.84 23.05 6.04
N THR A 451 -8.32 24.17 6.53
CA THR A 451 -7.61 25.16 5.68
C THR A 451 -6.32 24.56 5.10
N ARG A 452 -5.53 23.82 5.92
CA ARG A 452 -4.32 23.14 5.45
C ARG A 452 -4.64 22.06 4.43
N LEU A 453 -5.69 21.27 4.69
CA LEU A 453 -6.15 20.20 3.80
C LEU A 453 -6.60 20.77 2.45
N ASP A 454 -7.44 21.81 2.46
CA ASP A 454 -7.93 22.44 1.22
C ASP A 454 -6.77 23.05 0.41
N ALA A 455 -5.84 23.74 1.06
CA ALA A 455 -4.68 24.33 0.41
C ALA A 455 -3.80 23.27 -0.29
N TYR A 456 -3.66 22.09 0.31
CA TYR A 456 -2.91 20.98 -0.30
C TYR A 456 -3.59 20.46 -1.57
N PHE A 457 -4.89 20.17 -1.52
CA PHE A 457 -5.62 19.67 -2.69
C PHE A 457 -5.85 20.75 -3.75
N ASP A 458 -6.00 22.03 -3.34
CA ASP A 458 -6.08 23.17 -4.27
C ASP A 458 -4.80 23.32 -5.09
N ARG A 459 -3.65 23.02 -4.50
CA ARG A 459 -2.35 23.07 -5.18
C ARG A 459 -2.09 21.89 -6.11
N TYR A 460 -2.41 20.66 -5.66
CA TYR A 460 -1.92 19.47 -6.30
C TYR A 460 -2.96 18.69 -7.11
N ALA A 461 -4.26 18.79 -6.78
CA ALA A 461 -5.27 18.01 -7.49
C ALA A 461 -5.39 18.45 -8.96
N ASP A 462 -5.38 17.49 -9.88
CA ASP A 462 -5.63 17.73 -11.29
C ASP A 462 -7.15 17.79 -11.55
N PRO A 463 -7.70 18.89 -12.11
CA PRO A 463 -9.13 19.00 -12.37
C PRO A 463 -9.72 17.87 -13.23
N ARG A 464 -8.89 17.21 -14.06
CA ARG A 464 -9.31 16.06 -14.88
C ARG A 464 -9.70 14.85 -14.03
N PHE A 465 -9.08 14.71 -12.86
CA PHE A 465 -9.19 13.56 -12.00
C PHE A 465 -9.71 13.88 -10.58
N ASP A 466 -9.87 15.16 -10.25
CA ASP A 466 -10.42 15.55 -8.95
C ASP A 466 -11.92 15.25 -8.87
N LEU A 467 -12.31 14.16 -8.25
CA LEU A 467 -13.70 13.73 -8.08
C LEU A 467 -14.56 14.79 -7.35
N TRP A 468 -13.95 15.56 -6.45
CA TRP A 468 -14.66 16.62 -5.70
C TRP A 468 -15.01 17.83 -6.56
N ARG A 469 -14.45 17.92 -7.77
CA ARG A 469 -14.69 18.98 -8.77
C ARG A 469 -15.29 18.46 -10.07
N GLY A 470 -15.83 17.24 -10.05
CA GLY A 470 -16.46 16.62 -11.22
C GLY A 470 -15.49 15.96 -12.20
N GLY A 471 -14.25 15.73 -11.78
CA GLY A 471 -13.27 14.97 -12.52
C GLY A 471 -13.67 13.50 -12.68
N SER A 472 -12.95 12.78 -13.54
CA SER A 472 -13.19 11.36 -13.83
C SER A 472 -12.24 10.45 -13.09
N ALA A 473 -12.65 9.18 -12.90
CA ALA A 473 -11.79 8.11 -12.39
C ALA A 473 -11.30 7.23 -13.54
N LYS A 474 -10.01 6.85 -13.52
CA LYS A 474 -9.47 5.78 -14.36
C LYS A 474 -9.84 4.40 -13.82
N SER A 475 -10.05 4.29 -12.52
CA SER A 475 -10.50 3.06 -11.86
C SER A 475 -11.99 2.83 -12.10
N ASN A 476 -12.36 1.56 -12.22
CA ASN A 476 -13.70 1.12 -12.60
C ASN A 476 -14.51 0.54 -11.43
N ALA A 477 -14.00 0.62 -10.21
CA ALA A 477 -14.67 0.14 -9.00
C ALA A 477 -15.14 1.29 -8.08
N SER A 478 -15.12 2.52 -8.56
CA SER A 478 -15.59 3.71 -7.85
C SER A 478 -17.07 3.60 -7.47
N ARG A 479 -17.52 4.48 -6.61
CA ARG A 479 -18.91 4.57 -6.15
C ARG A 479 -19.75 5.41 -7.12
N PRO A 480 -20.19 4.86 -8.27
CA PRO A 480 -20.82 5.65 -9.33
C PRO A 480 -22.15 6.26 -8.90
N TRP A 481 -22.85 5.65 -7.94
CA TRP A 481 -24.10 6.18 -7.39
C TRP A 481 -23.90 7.50 -6.65
N LEU A 482 -22.78 7.68 -5.93
CA LEU A 482 -22.43 8.93 -5.26
C LEU A 482 -22.11 10.05 -6.28
N TRP A 483 -21.22 9.74 -7.23
CA TRP A 483 -20.75 10.74 -8.18
C TRP A 483 -21.81 11.12 -9.21
N LYS A 484 -22.69 10.16 -9.59
CA LYS A 484 -23.86 10.47 -10.43
C LYS A 484 -24.90 11.33 -9.73
N ASP A 485 -25.06 11.18 -8.43
CA ASP A 485 -25.93 12.07 -7.65
C ASP A 485 -25.34 13.51 -7.60
N ALA A 486 -24.04 13.62 -7.45
CA ALA A 486 -23.34 14.90 -7.34
C ALA A 486 -23.20 15.63 -8.68
N TRP A 487 -22.85 14.93 -9.75
CA TRP A 487 -22.41 15.52 -11.02
C TRP A 487 -23.32 15.19 -12.21
N GLY A 488 -24.34 14.39 -12.00
CA GLY A 488 -25.29 14.02 -13.03
C GLY A 488 -25.14 12.57 -13.54
N PRO A 489 -26.16 12.06 -14.24
CA PRO A 489 -26.27 10.64 -14.60
C PRO A 489 -25.18 10.15 -15.57
N ASP A 490 -24.56 11.06 -16.28
CA ASP A 490 -23.54 10.73 -17.30
C ASP A 490 -22.11 10.67 -16.73
N TRP A 491 -21.93 10.95 -15.44
CA TRP A 491 -20.64 10.84 -14.77
C TRP A 491 -20.08 9.43 -14.78
#